data_8de1ff4b0e9c293e867f0dcbea7ed46b
#
_entry.id   8de1ff4b0e9c293e867f0dcbea7ed46b
#
_cell.length_a   1.000
_cell.length_b   1.000
_cell.length_c   1.000
_cell.angle_alpha   90.00
_cell.angle_beta   90.00
_cell.angle_gamma   90.00
#
_symmetry.space_group_name_H-M   'P 1'
#
loop_
_entity.id
_entity.type
_entity.pdbx_description
1 polymer ?
#
loop_
_entity_poly.entity_id
_entity_poly.type
_entity_poly.pdbx_seq_one_letter_code
_entity_poly.pdbx_strand_id
1 'polypeptide(L)'
;ADSLQPRKLTFQNYVNQVVIAVEEEKNVSYLPAYRSNSEAWDQFRNNGEFTSSLTKNVLTEQSQTSSASVLAVKTQLKAGQKKTIRFMLAWYAPELQIDAAALPIGSYWPCGADYNKYYHNYFNSMNSMVSYAVSNRARIARQTTEWQIPVLESSLPDWYKFKLINSGYVIYTNMVLTKGGDVMVNEGAMGGFAGTMDQRLSSHPFYQKFFTQLDRSEMDIFADAMDPEGYILHFIGHYYVGMGTVGGRVPTEKGWMLDNASGWIIQLVKDYEQTGDTEYL
;
A
#
# COMPACT_ATOMS: atom_id res chain seq x y z
N ALA A 1 9.56 38.72 0.82
CA ALA A 1 10.35 37.60 0.32
C ALA A 1 10.93 36.87 1.53
N ASP A 2 10.13 36.04 2.18
CA ASP A 2 10.62 35.23 3.29
C ASP A 2 11.41 34.08 2.72
N SER A 3 12.71 34.10 3.00
CA SER A 3 13.61 33.00 2.67
C SER A 3 13.14 31.74 3.39
N LEU A 4 12.67 30.76 2.65
CA LEU A 4 12.44 29.41 3.14
C LEU A 4 13.78 28.86 3.65
N GLN A 5 13.99 28.93 4.96
CA GLN A 5 15.10 28.25 5.59
C GLN A 5 14.94 26.75 5.36
N PRO A 6 15.99 26.05 4.93
CA PRO A 6 15.92 24.60 4.79
C PRO A 6 15.64 23.99 6.17
N ARG A 7 14.45 23.45 6.35
CA ARG A 7 14.10 22.74 7.58
C ARG A 7 14.93 21.46 7.65
N LYS A 8 15.61 21.27 8.75
CA LYS A 8 16.36 20.05 9.04
C LYS A 8 15.34 18.91 9.17
N LEU A 9 15.31 18.02 8.20
CA LEU A 9 14.50 16.81 8.26
C LEU A 9 15.06 15.94 9.40
N THR A 10 14.30 15.80 10.46
CA THR A 10 14.59 14.82 11.49
C THR A 10 13.89 13.54 11.04
N PHE A 11 14.63 12.58 10.50
CA PHE A 11 14.12 11.26 10.26
C PHE A 11 13.77 10.65 11.61
N GLN A 12 12.49 10.50 11.89
CA GLN A 12 12.03 9.68 12.99
C GLN A 12 12.32 8.22 12.65
N ASN A 13 12.64 7.41 13.65
CA ASN A 13 12.83 5.98 13.47
C ASN A 13 11.47 5.31 13.23
N TYR A 14 11.01 5.30 12.00
CA TYR A 14 9.79 4.61 11.62
C TYR A 14 9.96 3.10 11.73
N VAL A 15 8.95 2.44 12.26
CA VAL A 15 8.92 0.98 12.30
C VAL A 15 8.71 0.47 10.88
N ASN A 16 9.74 -0.20 10.35
CA ASN A 16 9.69 -0.83 9.04
C ASN A 16 10.37 -2.19 9.14
N GLN A 17 9.57 -3.25 9.20
CA GLN A 17 10.03 -4.61 9.40
C GLN A 17 9.57 -5.49 8.24
N VAL A 18 10.50 -6.28 7.71
CA VAL A 18 10.20 -7.32 6.71
C VAL A 18 10.61 -8.66 7.30
N VAL A 19 9.73 -9.64 7.19
CA VAL A 19 9.95 -11.00 7.68
C VAL A 19 9.71 -11.98 6.54
N ILE A 20 10.66 -12.90 6.37
CA ILE A 20 10.45 -14.13 5.62
C ILE A 20 10.30 -15.24 6.64
N ALA A 21 9.23 -16.02 6.55
CA ALA A 21 8.94 -17.14 7.42
C ALA A 21 8.61 -18.40 6.61
N VAL A 22 8.73 -19.54 7.24
CA VAL A 22 8.27 -20.83 6.70
C VAL A 22 7.45 -21.56 7.74
N GLU A 23 6.35 -22.17 7.32
CA GLU A 23 5.45 -22.90 8.21
C GLU A 23 5.96 -24.31 8.49
N GLU A 24 5.98 -24.70 9.79
CA GLU A 24 6.09 -26.07 10.28
C GLU A 24 7.27 -26.90 9.73
N GLU A 25 8.36 -26.28 9.32
CA GLU A 25 9.53 -26.99 8.81
C GLU A 25 10.62 -27.11 9.88
N LYS A 26 11.26 -28.29 9.95
CA LYS A 26 12.29 -28.58 10.95
C LYS A 26 13.71 -28.28 10.48
N ASN A 27 13.98 -28.46 9.19
CA ASN A 27 15.32 -28.30 8.62
C ASN A 27 15.41 -26.97 7.87
N VAL A 28 15.39 -25.89 8.64
CA VAL A 28 15.44 -24.53 8.12
C VAL A 28 16.80 -23.94 8.43
N SER A 29 17.47 -23.48 7.40
CA SER A 29 18.68 -22.69 7.51
C SER A 29 18.46 -21.29 6.94
N TYR A 30 19.21 -20.31 7.40
CA TYR A 30 19.01 -18.94 6.99
C TYR A 30 20.29 -18.13 7.09
N LEU A 31 20.31 -17.03 6.35
CA LEU A 31 21.30 -15.99 6.45
C LEU A 31 20.56 -14.67 6.73
N PRO A 32 20.67 -14.11 7.96
CA PRO A 32 19.81 -13.00 8.39
C PRO A 32 20.12 -11.69 7.68
N ALA A 33 21.37 -11.55 7.20
CA ALA A 33 21.77 -10.42 6.38
C ALA A 33 22.92 -10.80 5.48
N TYR A 34 22.85 -10.38 4.24
CA TYR A 34 23.97 -10.48 3.30
C TYR A 34 24.07 -9.22 2.44
N ARG A 35 25.29 -8.90 2.01
CA ARG A 35 25.57 -7.67 1.26
C ARG A 35 25.69 -7.90 -0.25
N SER A 36 25.93 -9.14 -0.66
CA SER A 36 26.03 -9.50 -2.07
C SER A 36 25.29 -10.79 -2.37
N ASN A 37 24.66 -10.84 -3.52
CA ASN A 37 23.98 -12.06 -3.98
C ASN A 37 24.96 -13.23 -4.17
N SER A 38 26.23 -12.96 -4.49
CA SER A 38 27.26 -13.99 -4.63
C SER A 38 27.55 -14.67 -3.29
N GLU A 39 27.60 -13.95 -2.19
CA GLU A 39 27.81 -14.52 -0.84
C GLU A 39 26.74 -15.55 -0.50
N ALA A 40 25.48 -15.18 -0.63
CA ALA A 40 24.36 -16.07 -0.33
C ALA A 40 24.29 -17.25 -1.31
N TRP A 41 24.51 -16.98 -2.60
CA TRP A 41 24.50 -18.01 -3.62
C TRP A 41 25.63 -19.02 -3.47
N ASP A 42 26.84 -18.60 -3.16
CA ASP A 42 27.98 -19.48 -2.98
C ASP A 42 27.82 -20.38 -1.76
N GLN A 43 27.30 -19.87 -0.65
CA GLN A 43 26.97 -20.71 0.50
C GLN A 43 25.93 -21.77 0.14
N PHE A 44 24.84 -21.37 -0.50
CA PHE A 44 23.78 -22.31 -0.88
C PHE A 44 24.23 -23.33 -1.91
N ARG A 45 24.95 -22.91 -2.94
CA ARG A 45 25.47 -23.79 -3.99
C ARG A 45 26.42 -24.85 -3.45
N ASN A 46 27.27 -24.49 -2.50
CA ASN A 46 28.30 -25.38 -1.98
C ASN A 46 27.76 -26.36 -0.94
N ASN A 47 26.76 -25.94 -0.15
CA ASN A 47 26.31 -26.71 1.01
C ASN A 47 24.84 -27.17 0.91
N GLY A 48 24.04 -26.59 0.01
CA GLY A 48 22.58 -26.77 -0.05
C GLY A 48 21.82 -26.17 1.13
N GLU A 49 22.51 -25.42 1.98
CA GLU A 49 21.99 -24.79 3.19
C GLU A 49 22.86 -23.59 3.59
N PHE A 50 22.33 -22.75 4.46
CA PHE A 50 23.06 -21.63 5.03
C PHE A 50 23.61 -21.98 6.40
N THR A 51 24.76 -21.44 6.72
CA THR A 51 25.35 -21.56 8.07
C THR A 51 24.88 -20.36 8.88
N SER A 52 23.78 -20.51 9.56
CA SER A 52 23.30 -19.48 10.46
C SER A 52 23.59 -19.82 11.91
N SER A 53 24.24 -18.92 12.59
CA SER A 53 24.12 -18.86 14.04
C SER A 53 23.03 -17.87 14.39
N LEU A 54 21.92 -18.34 14.93
CA LEU A 54 20.90 -17.49 15.53
C LEU A 54 21.43 -16.90 16.83
N THR A 55 22.22 -15.89 16.74
CA THR A 55 22.43 -14.97 17.86
C THR A 55 21.82 -13.65 17.46
N LYS A 56 20.69 -13.33 18.09
CA LYS A 56 20.10 -11.98 18.20
C LYS A 56 20.65 -10.92 17.23
N ASN A 57 20.41 -11.09 15.95
CA ASN A 57 20.78 -10.03 15.01
C ASN A 57 19.53 -9.31 14.56
N VAL A 58 19.02 -8.49 15.45
CA VAL A 58 18.40 -7.28 15.00
C VAL A 58 19.53 -6.45 14.42
N LEU A 59 19.59 -6.34 13.11
CA LEU A 59 20.48 -5.36 12.47
C LEU A 59 19.91 -3.98 12.78
N THR A 60 20.42 -3.39 13.83
CA THR A 60 20.21 -1.98 14.15
C THR A 60 21.22 -1.10 13.39
N GLU A 61 21.81 -1.57 12.34
CA GLU A 61 22.62 -0.72 11.49
C GLU A 61 21.74 0.09 10.57
N GLN A 62 21.73 1.38 10.79
CA GLN A 62 21.43 2.41 9.79
C GLN A 62 22.53 2.38 8.72
N SER A 63 22.65 1.27 8.04
CA SER A 63 23.55 1.14 6.92
C SER A 63 22.85 1.70 5.70
N GLN A 64 23.49 2.64 5.02
CA GLN A 64 23.06 3.14 3.71
C GLN A 64 23.16 2.06 2.62
N THR A 65 23.57 0.85 2.96
CA THR A 65 23.62 -0.29 2.06
C THR A 65 22.45 -1.21 2.32
N SER A 66 21.67 -1.49 1.30
CA SER A 66 20.59 -2.46 1.35
C SER A 66 21.14 -3.83 1.79
N SER A 67 20.57 -4.37 2.86
CA SER A 67 20.79 -5.75 3.28
C SER A 67 19.58 -6.59 2.88
N ALA A 68 19.83 -7.85 2.55
CA ALA A 68 18.80 -8.82 2.26
C ALA A 68 18.93 -10.02 3.19
N SER A 69 17.84 -10.76 3.37
CA SER A 69 17.81 -11.99 4.16
C SER A 69 17.34 -13.13 3.29
N VAL A 70 17.82 -14.33 3.58
CA VAL A 70 17.43 -15.53 2.85
C VAL A 70 17.22 -16.70 3.81
N LEU A 71 16.32 -17.59 3.41
CA LEU A 71 15.93 -18.76 4.18
C LEU A 71 15.83 -19.96 3.22
N ALA A 72 16.34 -21.11 3.63
CA ALA A 72 16.27 -22.35 2.89
C ALA A 72 15.67 -23.48 3.73
N VAL A 73 14.89 -24.33 3.07
CA VAL A 73 14.32 -25.54 3.66
C VAL A 73 14.89 -26.76 2.97
N LYS A 74 15.50 -27.65 3.74
CA LYS A 74 16.02 -28.92 3.26
C LYS A 74 15.01 -30.02 3.53
N THR A 75 14.64 -30.76 2.50
CA THR A 75 13.71 -31.88 2.64
C THR A 75 14.15 -33.07 1.79
N GLN A 76 13.78 -34.27 2.22
CA GLN A 76 13.96 -35.50 1.48
C GLN A 76 12.63 -36.01 0.98
N LEU A 77 12.56 -36.41 -0.27
CA LEU A 77 11.38 -36.98 -0.90
C LEU A 77 11.68 -38.39 -1.38
N LYS A 78 10.80 -39.31 -1.10
CA LYS A 78 10.82 -40.65 -1.70
C LYS A 78 10.28 -40.56 -3.13
N ALA A 79 10.57 -41.56 -3.96
CA ALA A 79 10.04 -41.64 -5.30
C ALA A 79 8.50 -41.54 -5.31
N GLY A 80 7.95 -40.62 -6.10
CA GLY A 80 6.51 -40.36 -6.19
C GLY A 80 5.92 -39.51 -5.06
N GLN A 81 6.69 -39.19 -4.02
CA GLN A 81 6.21 -38.34 -2.92
C GLN A 81 6.15 -36.88 -3.34
N LYS A 82 5.09 -36.19 -2.92
CA LYS A 82 4.94 -34.75 -3.04
C LYS A 82 4.95 -34.11 -1.65
N LYS A 83 5.56 -32.93 -1.54
CA LYS A 83 5.52 -32.10 -0.34
C LYS A 83 5.31 -30.65 -0.74
N THR A 84 4.42 -29.96 -0.04
CA THR A 84 4.21 -28.54 -0.18
C THR A 84 4.94 -27.83 0.97
N ILE A 85 5.80 -26.88 0.64
CA ILE A 85 6.47 -26.01 1.60
C ILE A 85 5.87 -24.61 1.40
N ARG A 86 5.46 -23.98 2.50
CA ARG A 86 4.85 -22.66 2.47
C ARG A 86 5.78 -21.64 3.06
N PHE A 87 6.11 -20.66 2.26
CA PHE A 87 6.83 -19.47 2.70
C PHE A 87 5.84 -18.32 2.86
N MET A 88 6.13 -17.43 3.80
CA MET A 88 5.41 -16.20 4.03
C MET A 88 6.39 -15.04 3.94
N LEU A 89 5.98 -14.01 3.21
CA LEU A 89 6.61 -12.70 3.23
C LEU A 89 5.65 -11.74 3.94
N ALA A 90 6.10 -11.12 5.01
CA ALA A 90 5.32 -10.14 5.74
C ALA A 90 6.08 -8.82 5.81
N TRP A 91 5.36 -7.74 5.64
CA TRP A 91 5.87 -6.38 5.73
C TRP A 91 5.01 -5.59 6.73
N TYR A 92 5.64 -5.14 7.82
CA TYR A 92 5.00 -4.37 8.87
C TYR A 92 5.62 -2.97 8.91
N ALA A 93 4.86 -2.01 8.41
CA ALA A 93 5.20 -0.59 8.38
C ALA A 93 3.92 0.19 8.72
N PRO A 94 3.54 0.23 10.01
CA PRO A 94 2.24 0.77 10.43
C PRO A 94 2.15 2.28 10.29
N GLU A 95 3.28 2.97 10.33
CA GLU A 95 3.34 4.42 10.29
C GLU A 95 3.38 4.92 8.85
N LEU A 96 2.65 5.99 8.58
CA LEU A 96 2.80 6.75 7.35
C LEU A 96 3.92 7.78 7.54
N GLN A 97 4.83 7.83 6.60
CA GLN A 97 5.90 8.83 6.58
C GLN A 97 5.37 10.16 6.05
N ILE A 98 4.54 10.81 6.87
CA ILE A 98 4.03 12.14 6.56
C ILE A 98 4.55 13.09 7.61
N ASP A 99 5.27 14.10 7.18
CA ASP A 99 5.61 15.23 8.04
C ASP A 99 4.50 16.27 7.94
N ALA A 100 3.56 16.21 8.87
CA ALA A 100 2.48 17.19 8.96
C ALA A 100 3.00 18.63 9.13
N ALA A 101 4.20 18.80 9.70
CA ALA A 101 4.82 20.11 9.84
C ALA A 101 5.41 20.65 8.53
N ALA A 102 5.60 19.80 7.54
CA ALA A 102 6.10 20.17 6.23
C ALA A 102 4.97 20.42 5.22
N LEU A 103 3.72 20.14 5.59
CA LEU A 103 2.59 20.47 4.74
C LEU A 103 2.46 22.01 4.66
N PRO A 104 2.35 22.58 3.46
CA PRO A 104 2.14 24.02 3.31
C PRO A 104 0.83 24.45 3.99
N ILE A 105 0.82 25.68 4.45
CA ILE A 105 -0.42 26.30 4.93
C ILE A 105 -1.45 26.24 3.80
N GLY A 106 -2.59 25.61 4.04
CA GLY A 106 -3.64 25.41 3.04
C GLY A 106 -3.64 24.06 2.33
N SER A 107 -2.72 23.16 2.66
CA SER A 107 -2.85 21.76 2.27
C SER A 107 -4.04 21.16 2.98
N TYR A 108 -4.93 20.54 2.23
CA TYR A 108 -5.94 19.68 2.81
C TYR A 108 -5.37 18.27 2.89
N TRP A 109 -5.07 17.87 4.07
CA TRP A 109 -4.90 16.50 4.47
C TRP A 109 -5.93 16.30 5.58
N PRO A 110 -6.60 15.17 5.70
CA PRO A 110 -7.49 14.92 6.83
C PRO A 110 -6.68 14.94 8.13
N CYS A 111 -6.30 16.16 8.53
CA CYS A 111 -5.37 16.45 9.59
C CYS A 111 -6.04 16.20 10.92
N GLY A 112 -5.34 15.57 11.81
CA GLY A 112 -5.86 15.06 13.08
C GLY A 112 -6.17 13.59 12.99
N ALA A 113 -6.15 13.02 11.80
CA ALA A 113 -6.12 11.59 11.62
C ALA A 113 -4.83 11.03 12.22
N ASP A 114 -4.95 9.93 12.91
CA ASP A 114 -3.83 9.11 13.29
C ASP A 114 -3.20 8.60 11.97
N TYR A 115 -2.04 9.13 11.58
CA TYR A 115 -1.33 8.84 10.34
C TYR A 115 -0.85 7.39 10.21
N ASN A 116 -1.24 6.53 11.12
CA ASN A 116 -0.97 5.12 11.02
C ASN A 116 -1.84 4.49 9.92
N LYS A 117 -1.35 3.41 9.36
CA LYS A 117 -2.13 2.60 8.41
C LYS A 117 -3.25 1.86 9.12
N TYR A 118 -4.35 1.63 8.42
CA TYR A 118 -5.58 1.03 8.96
C TYR A 118 -5.36 -0.29 9.68
N TYR A 119 -4.46 -1.14 9.19
CA TYR A 119 -4.19 -2.43 9.84
C TYR A 119 -3.57 -2.29 11.23
N HIS A 120 -3.06 -1.11 11.60
CA HIS A 120 -2.61 -0.83 12.97
C HIS A 120 -3.76 -0.86 13.98
N ASN A 121 -5.01 -0.74 13.55
CA ASN A 121 -6.17 -0.97 14.41
C ASN A 121 -6.25 -2.43 14.91
N TYR A 122 -5.63 -3.36 14.21
CA TYR A 122 -5.70 -4.80 14.49
C TYR A 122 -4.38 -5.40 14.95
N PHE A 123 -3.24 -4.82 14.51
CA PHE A 123 -1.92 -5.38 14.76
C PHE A 123 -0.99 -4.32 15.35
N ASN A 124 -0.50 -4.58 16.55
CA ASN A 124 0.47 -3.72 17.23
C ASN A 124 1.93 -4.17 17.04
N SER A 125 2.16 -5.25 16.31
CA SER A 125 3.50 -5.80 16.05
C SER A 125 3.51 -6.69 14.82
N MET A 126 4.70 -6.86 14.23
CA MET A 126 4.95 -7.85 13.18
C MET A 126 4.51 -9.25 13.61
N ASN A 127 4.82 -9.66 14.84
CA ASN A 127 4.48 -11.00 15.34
C ASN A 127 2.97 -11.22 15.42
N SER A 128 2.20 -10.23 15.87
CA SER A 128 0.74 -10.33 15.91
C SER A 128 0.14 -10.47 14.51
N MET A 129 0.66 -9.71 13.54
CA MET A 129 0.23 -9.77 12.15
C MET A 129 0.56 -11.12 11.50
N VAL A 130 1.79 -11.61 11.66
CA VAL A 130 2.21 -12.92 11.13
C VAL A 130 1.39 -14.05 11.76
N SER A 131 1.23 -14.05 13.09
CA SER A 131 0.42 -15.06 13.78
C SER A 131 -1.02 -15.09 13.29
N TYR A 132 -1.62 -13.94 13.08
CA TYR A 132 -2.96 -13.84 12.50
C TYR A 132 -3.01 -14.40 11.07
N ALA A 133 -2.07 -14.04 10.22
CA ALA A 133 -2.01 -14.49 8.84
C ALA A 133 -1.87 -16.03 8.75
N VAL A 134 -1.00 -16.63 9.57
CA VAL A 134 -0.84 -18.08 9.65
C VAL A 134 -2.13 -18.76 10.11
N SER A 135 -2.69 -18.30 11.24
CA SER A 135 -3.89 -18.91 11.84
C SER A 135 -5.14 -18.78 10.96
N ASN A 136 -5.22 -17.72 10.14
CA ASN A 136 -6.39 -17.42 9.31
C ASN A 136 -6.18 -17.71 7.81
N ARG A 137 -5.04 -18.25 7.42
CA ARG A 137 -4.66 -18.46 6.02
C ARG A 137 -5.75 -19.13 5.17
N ALA A 138 -6.28 -20.26 5.66
CA ALA A 138 -7.30 -21.00 4.93
C ALA A 138 -8.59 -20.20 4.73
N ARG A 139 -8.98 -19.43 5.76
CA ARG A 139 -10.14 -18.55 5.69
C ARG A 139 -9.91 -17.41 4.70
N ILE A 140 -8.75 -16.74 4.77
CA ILE A 140 -8.39 -15.63 3.87
C ILE A 140 -8.37 -16.12 2.42
N ALA A 141 -7.69 -17.23 2.13
CA ALA A 141 -7.63 -17.81 0.79
C ALA A 141 -9.02 -18.17 0.26
N ARG A 142 -9.86 -18.79 1.08
CA ARG A 142 -11.24 -19.11 0.70
C ARG A 142 -12.04 -17.85 0.39
N GLN A 143 -12.05 -16.86 1.25
CA GLN A 143 -12.80 -15.62 1.05
C GLN A 143 -12.35 -14.88 -0.20
N THR A 144 -11.03 -14.85 -0.47
CA THR A 144 -10.51 -14.26 -1.71
C THR A 144 -11.02 -15.00 -2.93
N THR A 145 -11.02 -16.33 -2.91
CA THR A 145 -11.56 -17.16 -4.01
C THR A 145 -13.05 -16.95 -4.18
N GLU A 146 -13.83 -16.99 -3.10
CA GLU A 146 -15.28 -16.75 -3.11
C GLU A 146 -15.63 -15.37 -3.71
N TRP A 147 -14.84 -14.36 -3.41
CA TRP A 147 -15.01 -13.04 -4.01
C TRP A 147 -14.73 -13.02 -5.51
N GLN A 148 -13.75 -13.81 -6.00
CA GLN A 148 -13.38 -13.85 -7.41
C GLN A 148 -14.33 -14.71 -8.27
N ILE A 149 -14.96 -15.73 -7.69
CA ILE A 149 -15.82 -16.69 -8.40
C ILE A 149 -16.90 -16.01 -9.28
N PRO A 150 -17.69 -15.03 -8.80
CA PRO A 150 -18.72 -14.40 -9.62
C PRO A 150 -18.18 -13.76 -10.91
N VAL A 151 -16.96 -13.26 -10.87
CA VAL A 151 -16.30 -12.69 -12.05
C VAL A 151 -15.78 -13.81 -12.95
N LEU A 152 -15.09 -14.80 -12.39
CA LEU A 152 -14.45 -15.87 -13.14
C LEU A 152 -15.46 -16.82 -13.81
N GLU A 153 -16.61 -17.06 -13.19
CA GLU A 153 -17.68 -17.91 -13.71
C GLU A 153 -18.71 -17.16 -14.56
N SER A 154 -18.56 -15.83 -14.70
CA SER A 154 -19.46 -15.05 -15.55
C SER A 154 -19.34 -15.40 -17.03
N SER A 155 -20.30 -14.97 -17.85
CA SER A 155 -20.27 -15.12 -19.31
C SER A 155 -19.33 -14.14 -20.03
N LEU A 156 -18.59 -13.32 -19.29
CA LEU A 156 -17.63 -12.37 -19.86
C LEU A 156 -16.48 -13.10 -20.57
N PRO A 157 -15.86 -12.50 -21.60
CA PRO A 157 -14.64 -13.04 -22.20
C PRO A 157 -13.51 -13.18 -21.16
N ASP A 158 -12.70 -14.22 -21.26
CA ASP A 158 -11.66 -14.54 -20.28
C ASP A 158 -10.66 -13.39 -20.08
N TRP A 159 -10.25 -12.72 -21.15
CA TRP A 159 -9.36 -11.57 -21.07
C TRP A 159 -9.96 -10.43 -20.21
N TYR A 160 -11.28 -10.26 -20.26
CA TYR A 160 -11.96 -9.22 -19.48
C TYR A 160 -12.12 -9.63 -18.01
N LYS A 161 -12.42 -10.90 -17.72
CA LYS A 161 -12.42 -11.44 -16.35
C LYS A 161 -11.08 -11.22 -15.68
N PHE A 162 -9.98 -11.59 -16.36
CA PHE A 162 -8.64 -11.37 -15.84
C PHE A 162 -8.30 -9.89 -15.65
N LYS A 163 -8.73 -9.03 -16.57
CA LYS A 163 -8.55 -7.59 -16.44
C LYS A 163 -9.29 -7.04 -15.22
N LEU A 164 -10.54 -7.45 -15.01
CA LEU A 164 -11.33 -7.02 -13.85
C LEU A 164 -10.66 -7.40 -12.53
N ILE A 165 -10.21 -8.65 -12.39
CA ILE A 165 -9.52 -9.09 -11.16
C ILE A 165 -8.19 -8.38 -10.97
N ASN A 166 -7.38 -8.29 -12.02
CA ASN A 166 -6.04 -7.71 -11.94
C ASN A 166 -6.04 -6.19 -11.77
N SER A 167 -7.12 -5.50 -12.13
CA SER A 167 -7.25 -4.06 -11.88
C SER A 167 -7.19 -3.72 -10.39
N GLY A 168 -7.48 -4.70 -9.52
CA GLY A 168 -7.37 -4.56 -8.07
C GLY A 168 -5.94 -4.40 -7.54
N TYR A 169 -4.92 -4.58 -8.38
CA TYR A 169 -3.53 -4.46 -7.91
C TYR A 169 -3.22 -3.06 -7.35
N VAL A 170 -3.92 -2.03 -7.79
CA VAL A 170 -3.82 -0.65 -7.29
C VAL A 170 -4.07 -0.55 -5.79
N ILE A 171 -4.94 -1.41 -5.23
CA ILE A 171 -5.24 -1.44 -3.79
C ILE A 171 -3.99 -1.63 -2.95
N TYR A 172 -3.10 -2.52 -3.33
CA TYR A 172 -1.91 -2.81 -2.52
C TYR A 172 -0.63 -2.12 -3.00
N THR A 173 -0.63 -1.54 -4.19
CA THR A 173 0.54 -0.82 -4.71
C THR A 173 0.47 0.67 -4.44
N ASN A 174 -0.71 1.27 -4.58
CA ASN A 174 -0.87 2.72 -4.63
C ASN A 174 -1.85 3.28 -3.61
N MET A 175 -2.70 2.43 -2.99
CA MET A 175 -3.67 2.93 -2.01
C MET A 175 -3.03 3.14 -0.64
N VAL A 176 -3.42 4.23 0.00
CA VAL A 176 -3.27 4.44 1.43
C VAL A 176 -4.64 4.40 2.06
N LEU A 177 -4.76 3.58 3.10
CA LEU A 177 -5.91 3.56 3.99
C LEU A 177 -5.39 3.90 5.39
N THR A 178 -5.82 5.05 5.90
CA THR A 178 -5.40 5.54 7.21
C THR A 178 -6.10 4.80 8.33
N LYS A 179 -5.57 4.89 9.54
CA LYS A 179 -6.19 4.32 10.74
C LYS A 179 -7.60 4.87 10.98
N GLY A 180 -7.83 6.12 10.61
CA GLY A 180 -9.16 6.77 10.67
C GLY A 180 -10.17 6.28 9.64
N GLY A 181 -9.71 5.62 8.57
CA GLY A 181 -10.56 5.14 7.49
C GLY A 181 -10.48 5.94 6.19
N ASP A 182 -9.70 7.01 6.16
CA ASP A 182 -9.52 7.83 4.97
C ASP A 182 -8.75 7.06 3.90
N VAL A 183 -9.23 7.13 2.68
CA VAL A 183 -8.61 6.50 1.51
C VAL A 183 -8.03 7.55 0.60
N MET A 184 -6.84 7.27 0.09
CA MET A 184 -6.22 8.04 -0.98
C MET A 184 -5.43 7.12 -1.89
N VAL A 185 -5.53 7.36 -3.18
CA VAL A 185 -4.69 6.66 -4.15
C VAL A 185 -3.51 7.52 -4.51
N ASN A 186 -2.32 6.96 -4.35
CA ASN A 186 -1.08 7.61 -4.68
C ASN A 186 -0.83 7.52 -6.19
N GLU A 187 -0.45 8.61 -6.82
CA GLU A 187 -0.14 8.66 -8.26
C GLU A 187 1.09 7.82 -8.64
N GLY A 188 1.81 7.29 -7.69
CA GLY A 188 2.98 6.45 -7.91
C GLY A 188 4.30 7.17 -7.68
N ALA A 189 5.38 6.66 -8.31
CA ALA A 189 6.74 7.09 -8.02
C ALA A 189 7.10 8.52 -8.48
N MET A 190 6.28 9.13 -9.29
CA MET A 190 6.61 10.39 -9.98
C MET A 190 6.57 11.63 -9.10
N GLY A 191 5.83 11.65 -8.02
CA GLY A 191 5.70 12.86 -7.23
C GLY A 191 5.21 12.67 -5.80
N GLY A 192 4.80 11.44 -5.44
CA GLY A 192 4.24 11.19 -4.12
C GLY A 192 2.90 11.91 -3.92
N PHE A 193 2.19 12.26 -4.98
CA PHE A 193 0.88 12.87 -4.91
C PHE A 193 -0.14 11.89 -4.38
N ALA A 194 -0.94 12.34 -3.44
CA ALA A 194 -1.99 11.56 -2.81
C ALA A 194 -3.36 12.09 -3.22
N GLY A 195 -4.22 11.21 -3.67
CA GLY A 195 -5.56 11.59 -4.09
C GLY A 195 -5.54 12.52 -5.30
N THR A 196 -5.08 12.05 -6.45
CA THR A 196 -5.01 12.86 -7.68
C THR A 196 -6.29 12.72 -8.48
N MET A 197 -7.03 13.80 -8.67
CA MET A 197 -8.39 13.77 -9.23
C MET A 197 -8.43 13.37 -10.70
N ASP A 198 -7.56 13.90 -11.54
CA ASP A 198 -7.54 13.58 -12.97
C ASP A 198 -7.17 12.10 -13.24
N GLN A 199 -6.45 11.45 -12.34
CA GLN A 199 -6.10 10.03 -12.43
C GLN A 199 -7.27 9.11 -12.06
N ARG A 200 -8.27 9.60 -11.33
CA ARG A 200 -9.38 8.76 -10.81
C ARG A 200 -10.18 8.10 -11.91
N LEU A 201 -10.49 8.78 -12.99
CA LEU A 201 -11.27 8.21 -14.10
C LEU A 201 -10.64 6.95 -14.70
N SER A 202 -9.33 6.82 -14.63
CA SER A 202 -8.58 5.66 -15.16
C SER A 202 -8.23 4.63 -14.08
N SER A 203 -7.93 5.06 -12.87
CA SER A 203 -7.41 4.18 -11.80
C SER A 203 -8.50 3.66 -10.85
N HIS A 204 -9.63 4.33 -10.72
CA HIS A 204 -10.68 4.05 -9.75
C HIS A 204 -11.87 3.20 -10.19
N PRO A 205 -12.10 2.84 -11.47
CA PRO A 205 -13.26 2.04 -11.85
C PRO A 205 -13.38 0.72 -11.08
N PHE A 206 -12.24 0.16 -10.63
CA PHE A 206 -12.21 -1.03 -9.81
C PHE A 206 -12.78 -0.79 -8.41
N TYR A 207 -12.39 0.30 -7.75
CA TYR A 207 -12.92 0.67 -6.43
C TYR A 207 -14.39 0.97 -6.51
N GLN A 208 -14.76 1.81 -7.44
CA GLN A 208 -16.15 2.20 -7.65
C GLN A 208 -17.05 0.98 -7.86
N LYS A 209 -16.55 -0.04 -8.59
CA LYS A 209 -17.31 -1.25 -8.87
C LYS A 209 -17.38 -2.22 -7.70
N PHE A 210 -16.29 -2.45 -6.99
CA PHE A 210 -16.17 -3.55 -6.04
C PHE A 210 -16.04 -3.07 -4.58
N PHE A 211 -15.64 -1.83 -4.37
CA PHE A 211 -15.37 -1.26 -3.05
C PHE A 211 -15.87 0.19 -2.98
N THR A 212 -17.14 0.40 -3.28
CA THR A 212 -17.78 1.71 -3.36
C THR A 212 -17.49 2.60 -2.16
N GLN A 213 -17.47 2.03 -0.94
CA GLN A 213 -17.17 2.79 0.27
C GLN A 213 -15.75 3.35 0.30
N LEU A 214 -14.77 2.63 -0.26
CA LEU A 214 -13.40 3.14 -0.37
C LEU A 214 -13.32 4.27 -1.39
N ASP A 215 -14.05 4.15 -2.51
CA ASP A 215 -14.12 5.19 -3.51
C ASP A 215 -14.77 6.46 -2.96
N ARG A 216 -15.89 6.32 -2.27
CA ARG A 216 -16.60 7.43 -1.61
C ARG A 216 -15.73 8.13 -0.57
N SER A 217 -14.99 7.40 0.25
CA SER A 217 -14.08 7.99 1.24
C SER A 217 -13.10 9.00 0.62
N GLU A 218 -12.55 8.72 -0.56
CA GLU A 218 -11.67 9.68 -1.23
C GLU A 218 -12.46 10.81 -1.91
N MET A 219 -13.65 10.52 -2.46
CA MET A 219 -14.52 11.54 -3.02
C MET A 219 -14.97 12.56 -1.96
N ASP A 220 -15.27 12.10 -0.75
CA ASP A 220 -15.66 12.95 0.38
C ASP A 220 -14.52 13.90 0.78
N ILE A 221 -13.28 13.43 0.76
CA ILE A 221 -12.10 14.28 1.02
C ILE A 221 -12.00 15.40 -0.02
N PHE A 222 -12.27 15.11 -1.30
CA PHE A 222 -12.29 16.14 -2.34
C PHE A 222 -13.46 17.11 -2.16
N ALA A 223 -14.62 16.63 -1.73
CA ALA A 223 -15.77 17.48 -1.43
C ALA A 223 -15.46 18.46 -0.29
N ASP A 224 -14.90 17.94 0.81
CA ASP A 224 -14.51 18.75 1.97
C ASP A 224 -13.40 19.76 1.65
N ALA A 225 -12.52 19.41 0.73
CA ALA A 225 -11.42 20.27 0.29
C ALA A 225 -11.81 21.25 -0.83
N MET A 226 -13.06 21.21 -1.31
CA MET A 226 -13.54 22.04 -2.39
C MET A 226 -13.37 23.53 -2.06
N ASP A 227 -12.93 24.28 -3.05
CA ASP A 227 -12.81 25.73 -2.95
C ASP A 227 -14.21 26.38 -2.80
N PRO A 228 -14.36 27.50 -2.06
CA PRO A 228 -15.61 28.22 -1.98
C PRO A 228 -16.20 28.66 -3.34
N GLU A 229 -15.38 28.74 -4.38
CA GLU A 229 -15.82 29.00 -5.75
C GLU A 229 -16.21 27.71 -6.51
N GLY A 230 -16.14 26.54 -5.87
CA GLY A 230 -16.51 25.23 -6.44
C GLY A 230 -15.39 24.52 -7.21
N TYR A 231 -14.16 24.95 -7.09
CA TYR A 231 -13.04 24.25 -7.71
C TYR A 231 -12.66 22.99 -6.93
N ILE A 232 -12.55 21.89 -7.64
CA ILE A 232 -12.00 20.63 -7.12
C ILE A 232 -10.47 20.68 -7.21
N LEU A 233 -9.80 20.27 -6.14
CA LEU A 233 -8.34 20.21 -6.12
C LEU A 233 -7.83 19.19 -7.13
N HIS A 234 -6.63 19.46 -7.68
CA HIS A 234 -5.94 18.48 -8.51
C HIS A 234 -5.52 17.26 -7.67
N PHE A 235 -4.94 17.49 -6.49
CA PHE A 235 -4.55 16.44 -5.56
C PHE A 235 -4.72 16.90 -4.10
N ILE A 236 -4.86 15.93 -3.18
CA ILE A 236 -5.15 16.20 -1.78
C ILE A 236 -3.86 16.49 -1.00
N GLY A 237 -2.79 15.77 -1.27
CA GLY A 237 -1.55 15.92 -0.51
C GLY A 237 -0.31 15.25 -1.12
N HIS A 238 0.79 15.29 -0.37
CA HIS A 238 2.06 14.68 -0.73
C HIS A 238 2.57 13.73 0.35
N TYR A 239 3.15 12.60 -0.06
CA TYR A 239 3.82 11.66 0.85
C TYR A 239 5.29 11.99 1.10
N TYR A 240 5.93 12.70 0.19
CA TYR A 240 7.36 12.95 0.27
C TYR A 240 7.66 14.35 0.77
N VAL A 241 8.24 14.37 1.96
CA VAL A 241 8.95 15.53 2.47
C VAL A 241 10.34 15.54 1.83
N GLY A 242 10.58 16.45 0.94
CA GLY A 242 11.91 16.57 0.31
C GLY A 242 11.89 17.07 -1.12
N MET A 243 10.78 17.00 -1.80
CA MET A 243 10.65 17.55 -3.15
C MET A 243 10.12 18.99 -3.18
N GLY A 244 10.05 19.67 -2.03
CA GLY A 244 9.91 21.11 -1.93
C GLY A 244 8.59 21.72 -2.40
N THR A 245 7.55 20.95 -2.64
CA THR A 245 6.29 21.45 -3.15
C THR A 245 5.08 20.74 -2.56
N VAL A 246 4.39 21.44 -1.78
CA VAL A 246 3.06 21.96 -1.92
C VAL A 246 2.00 20.88 -2.11
N GLY A 247 1.57 20.29 -1.01
CA GLY A 247 0.25 19.66 -0.97
C GLY A 247 -0.83 20.75 -1.03
N GLY A 248 -1.97 20.45 -1.59
CA GLY A 248 -3.11 21.34 -1.59
C GLY A 248 -3.13 22.32 -2.75
N ARG A 249 -3.87 23.37 -2.59
CA ARG A 249 -4.08 24.40 -3.59
C ARG A 249 -2.78 24.96 -4.11
N VAL A 250 -2.46 24.69 -5.35
CA VAL A 250 -1.57 25.55 -6.09
C VAL A 250 -2.46 26.66 -6.66
N PRO A 251 -2.31 27.91 -6.22
CA PRO A 251 -3.15 29.03 -6.70
C PRO A 251 -3.08 29.21 -8.23
N THR A 252 -2.02 28.69 -8.84
CA THR A 252 -1.79 28.71 -10.28
C THR A 252 -2.63 27.70 -11.05
N GLU A 253 -3.26 26.74 -10.38
CA GLU A 253 -4.09 25.71 -11.05
C GLU A 253 -5.57 26.09 -11.14
N LYS A 254 -5.99 27.23 -10.58
CA LYS A 254 -7.33 27.75 -10.80
C LYS A 254 -7.57 27.95 -12.31
N GLY A 255 -8.47 27.14 -12.84
CA GLY A 255 -8.86 27.19 -14.25
C GLY A 255 -8.01 26.37 -15.22
N TRP A 256 -6.96 25.69 -14.76
CA TRP A 256 -6.13 24.83 -15.63
C TRP A 256 -6.64 23.40 -15.73
N MET A 257 -7.33 22.94 -14.70
CA MET A 257 -7.79 21.56 -14.56
C MET A 257 -9.33 21.52 -14.52
N LEU A 258 -9.96 22.00 -15.59
CA LEU A 258 -11.42 21.95 -15.73
C LEU A 258 -11.98 20.53 -15.71
N ASP A 259 -11.17 19.58 -16.12
CA ASP A 259 -11.45 18.15 -16.09
C ASP A 259 -11.60 17.59 -14.66
N ASN A 260 -10.99 18.18 -13.64
CA ASN A 260 -11.17 17.77 -12.26
C ASN A 260 -12.62 17.90 -11.80
N ALA A 261 -13.23 19.05 -12.01
CA ALA A 261 -14.63 19.27 -11.63
C ALA A 261 -15.58 18.37 -12.43
N SER A 262 -15.40 18.29 -13.75
CA SER A 262 -16.23 17.41 -14.58
C SER A 262 -15.98 15.94 -14.27
N GLY A 263 -14.74 15.54 -14.00
CA GLY A 263 -14.36 14.19 -13.57
C GLY A 263 -15.00 13.80 -12.24
N TRP A 264 -15.04 14.73 -11.28
CA TRP A 264 -15.68 14.52 -9.98
C TRP A 264 -17.20 14.31 -10.13
N ILE A 265 -17.87 15.17 -10.91
CA ILE A 265 -19.31 15.04 -11.20
C ILE A 265 -19.62 13.71 -11.91
N ILE A 266 -18.82 13.34 -12.92
CA ILE A 266 -18.99 12.07 -13.63
C ILE A 266 -18.89 10.87 -12.65
N GLN A 267 -17.99 10.93 -11.70
CA GLN A 267 -17.82 9.84 -10.71
C GLN A 267 -18.99 9.77 -9.73
N LEU A 268 -19.53 10.89 -9.28
CA LEU A 268 -20.77 10.93 -8.49
C LEU A 268 -21.95 10.30 -9.25
N VAL A 269 -22.14 10.69 -10.51
CA VAL A 269 -23.20 10.12 -11.34
C VAL A 269 -23.02 8.61 -11.52
N LYS A 270 -21.80 8.14 -11.74
CA LYS A 270 -21.53 6.71 -11.85
C LYS A 270 -21.76 5.96 -10.54
N ASP A 271 -21.43 6.56 -9.40
CA ASP A 271 -21.76 5.99 -8.10
C ASP A 271 -23.29 5.82 -7.95
N TYR A 272 -24.04 6.87 -8.27
CA TYR A 272 -25.49 6.81 -8.27
C TYR A 272 -26.07 5.75 -9.23
N GLU A 273 -25.56 5.69 -10.46
CA GLU A 273 -25.99 4.66 -11.43
C GLU A 273 -25.75 3.24 -10.93
N GLN A 274 -24.71 3.04 -10.14
CA GLN A 274 -24.37 1.73 -9.57
C GLN A 274 -25.16 1.40 -8.30
N THR A 275 -25.40 2.37 -7.44
CA THR A 275 -25.93 2.17 -6.08
C THR A 275 -27.40 2.54 -5.96
N GLY A 276 -27.89 3.47 -6.76
CA GLY A 276 -29.21 4.09 -6.63
C GLY A 276 -29.32 5.03 -5.43
N ASP A 277 -28.21 5.39 -4.81
CA ASP A 277 -28.16 6.22 -3.59
C ASP A 277 -28.29 7.70 -3.94
N THR A 278 -29.50 8.24 -3.79
CA THR A 278 -29.79 9.65 -4.07
C THR A 278 -29.34 10.60 -2.96
N GLU A 279 -29.08 10.08 -1.75
CA GLU A 279 -28.61 10.91 -0.65
C GLU A 279 -27.12 11.24 -0.79
N TYR A 280 -26.39 10.38 -1.47
CA TYR A 280 -24.98 10.61 -1.75
C TYR A 280 -24.75 11.51 -2.98
N LEU A 281 -25.67 11.52 -3.93
CA LEU A 281 -25.61 12.38 -5.12
C LEU A 281 -25.86 13.86 -4.78
#